data_e24187ff0f57a12300924d8f760c3605
#
_entry.id   e24187ff0f57a12300924d8f760c3605
#
_cell.length_a   1.000
_cell.length_b   1.000
_cell.length_c   1.000
_cell.angle_alpha   90.00
_cell.angle_beta   90.00
_cell.angle_gamma   90.00
#
_symmetry.space_group_name_H-M   'P 1'
#
loop_
_entity.id
_entity.type
_entity.pdbx_description
1 polymer ?
#
loop_
_entity_poly.entity_id
_entity_poly.type
_entity_poly.pdbx_seq_one_letter_code
_entity_poly.pdbx_strand_id
1 'polypeptide(L)'
;MIKMGRIASLIDVLSHIPPQMKSKQNWVPRVGKRPFGKSNDPSTWLSFDEAVRRGNGNVCFALDGDGLVALDLDDCIDGGGKLHPNARKIINLCPSYTEISLSGHGLH
;
A
#
# COMPACT_ATOMS: atom_id res chain seq x y z
N MET A 1 7.42 -9.23 -1.57
CA MET A 1 6.84 -10.42 -0.94
C MET A 1 5.36 -10.19 -0.70
N ILE A 2 4.53 -11.13 -1.09
CA ILE A 2 3.08 -11.02 -0.93
C ILE A 2 2.70 -11.75 0.35
N LYS A 3 1.99 -11.06 1.23
CA LYS A 3 1.35 -11.73 2.36
C LYS A 3 -0.06 -12.14 1.96
N MET A 4 -0.22 -13.43 1.70
CA MET A 4 -1.49 -14.08 1.46
C MET A 4 -1.94 -14.73 2.77
N GLY A 5 -3.11 -14.40 3.26
CA GLY A 5 -3.65 -15.00 4.47
C GLY A 5 -4.17 -13.98 5.47
N ARG A 6 -4.29 -14.38 6.74
CA ARG A 6 -4.82 -13.51 7.79
C ARG A 6 -4.15 -12.16 7.81
N ILE A 7 -4.96 -11.13 8.04
CA ILE A 7 -4.48 -9.77 8.24
C ILE A 7 -3.38 -9.81 9.30
N ALA A 8 -2.16 -9.58 8.85
CA ALA A 8 -1.06 -9.32 9.77
C ALA A 8 -1.45 -8.12 10.63
N SER A 9 -0.92 -8.05 11.84
CA SER A 9 -1.12 -6.86 12.66
C SER A 9 -0.67 -5.63 11.86
N LEU A 10 -1.28 -4.48 12.14
CA LEU A 10 -0.92 -3.23 11.45
C LEU A 10 0.59 -2.95 11.55
N ILE A 11 1.22 -3.31 12.67
CA ILE A 11 2.66 -3.18 12.87
C ILE A 11 3.43 -4.01 11.84
N ASP A 12 2.99 -5.24 11.56
CA ASP A 12 3.63 -6.09 10.55
C ASP A 12 3.53 -5.50 9.16
N VAL A 13 2.37 -4.97 8.78
CA VAL A 13 2.19 -4.31 7.48
C VAL A 13 3.14 -3.13 7.35
N LEU A 14 3.20 -2.26 8.34
CA LEU A 14 4.06 -1.08 8.33
C LEU A 14 5.55 -1.45 8.26
N SER A 15 5.96 -2.54 8.91
CA SER A 15 7.35 -2.99 8.90
C SER A 15 7.83 -3.47 7.54
N HIS A 16 6.91 -3.85 6.62
CA HIS A 16 7.25 -4.34 5.29
C HIS A 16 7.35 -3.23 4.24
N ILE A 17 6.94 -2.02 4.56
CA ILE A 17 7.06 -0.90 3.64
C ILE A 17 8.54 -0.59 3.39
N PRO A 18 8.98 -0.49 2.11
CA PRO A 18 10.39 -0.25 1.81
C PRO A 18 10.91 1.06 2.41
N PRO A 19 12.17 1.08 2.87
CA PRO A 19 12.79 2.31 3.38
C PRO A 19 12.78 3.47 2.38
N GLN A 20 12.86 3.18 1.08
CA GLN A 20 12.82 4.19 0.02
C GLN A 20 11.48 4.96 0.02
N MET A 21 10.39 4.28 0.34
CA MET A 21 9.09 4.92 0.48
C MET A 21 8.99 5.67 1.80
N LYS A 22 9.46 5.06 2.90
CA LYS A 22 9.41 5.68 4.24
C LYS A 22 10.20 6.98 4.32
N SER A 23 11.26 7.10 3.55
CA SER A 23 12.11 8.30 3.54
C SER A 23 11.48 9.48 2.80
N LYS A 24 10.43 9.25 2.03
CA LYS A 24 9.74 10.31 1.28
C LYS A 24 8.68 10.98 2.14
N GLN A 25 8.49 12.29 1.93
CA GLN A 25 7.43 13.05 2.59
C GLN A 25 6.16 13.05 1.73
N ASN A 26 5.68 11.84 1.40
CA ASN A 26 4.55 11.62 0.49
C ASN A 26 3.41 10.88 1.20
N TRP A 27 3.31 11.00 2.52
CA TRP A 27 2.37 10.22 3.29
C TRP A 27 1.17 11.04 3.74
N VAL A 28 -0.01 10.43 3.70
CA VAL A 28 -1.27 11.04 4.13
C VAL A 28 -1.97 10.06 5.07
N PRO A 29 -2.39 10.48 6.26
CA PRO A 29 -3.19 9.62 7.13
C PRO A 29 -4.56 9.37 6.51
N ARG A 30 -5.16 8.23 6.83
CA ARG A 30 -6.47 7.85 6.28
C ARG A 30 -7.38 7.26 7.34
N VAL A 31 -8.70 7.33 7.06
CA VAL A 31 -9.74 6.55 7.75
C VAL A 31 -10.40 5.66 6.70
N GLY A 32 -10.27 4.35 6.85
CA GLY A 32 -10.69 3.42 5.81
C GLY A 32 -9.98 3.74 4.49
N LYS A 33 -10.73 4.00 3.43
CA LYS A 33 -10.20 4.39 2.11
C LYS A 33 -10.02 5.90 1.94
N ARG A 34 -10.47 6.71 2.91
CA ARG A 34 -10.46 8.17 2.79
C ARG A 34 -9.21 8.77 3.42
N PRO A 35 -8.40 9.54 2.67
CA PRO A 35 -7.32 10.31 3.26
C PRO A 35 -7.86 11.47 4.11
N PHE A 36 -7.18 11.78 5.20
CA PHE A 36 -7.48 12.94 6.05
C PHE A 36 -7.04 14.27 5.45
N GLY A 37 -6.19 14.23 4.45
CA GLY A 37 -5.70 15.41 3.77
C GLY A 37 -6.03 15.32 2.29
N LYS A 38 -5.37 16.17 1.52
CA LYS A 38 -5.51 16.18 0.07
C LYS A 38 -4.39 15.34 -0.54
N SER A 39 -4.70 14.14 -0.98
CA SER A 39 -3.71 13.26 -1.61
C SER A 39 -3.15 13.84 -2.92
N ASN A 40 -3.84 14.82 -3.51
CA ASN A 40 -3.41 15.53 -4.72
C ASN A 40 -2.73 16.87 -4.45
N ASP A 41 -2.49 17.23 -3.19
CA ASP A 41 -1.83 18.47 -2.82
C ASP A 41 -0.55 18.17 -2.05
N PRO A 42 0.63 18.24 -2.69
CA PRO A 42 1.91 17.92 -2.05
C PRO A 42 2.22 18.75 -0.81
N SER A 43 1.66 19.94 -0.69
CA SER A 43 1.89 20.80 0.47
C SER A 43 1.29 20.25 1.75
N THR A 44 0.35 19.29 1.65
CA THR A 44 -0.32 18.66 2.79
C THR A 44 0.32 17.32 3.18
N TRP A 45 1.26 16.82 2.39
CA TRP A 45 1.88 15.52 2.64
C TRP A 45 2.83 15.57 3.83
N LEU A 46 2.88 14.48 4.58
CA LEU A 46 3.62 14.35 5.82
C LEU A 46 4.76 13.35 5.67
N SER A 47 5.67 13.37 6.65
CA SER A 47 6.60 12.26 6.83
C SER A 47 5.84 10.99 7.18
N PHE A 48 6.47 9.84 6.97
CA PHE A 48 5.89 8.55 7.33
C PHE A 48 5.48 8.51 8.80
N ASP A 49 6.39 8.88 9.70
CA ASP A 49 6.14 8.82 11.15
C ASP A 49 4.98 9.72 11.58
N GLU A 50 4.90 10.92 11.04
CA GLU A 50 3.81 11.84 11.34
C GLU A 50 2.47 11.35 10.82
N ALA A 51 2.43 10.80 9.62
CA ALA A 51 1.21 10.23 9.04
C ALA A 51 0.74 9.00 9.83
N VAL A 52 1.67 8.12 10.22
CA VAL A 52 1.37 6.96 11.06
C VAL A 52 0.75 7.41 12.39
N ARG A 53 1.33 8.41 13.02
CA ARG A 53 0.83 8.94 14.28
C ARG A 53 -0.59 9.50 14.13
N ARG A 54 -0.83 10.32 13.12
CA ARG A 54 -2.14 10.96 12.89
C ARG A 54 -3.18 9.99 12.41
N GLY A 55 -2.80 9.00 11.62
CA GLY A 55 -3.71 7.98 11.09
C GLY A 55 -3.88 6.77 12.00
N ASN A 56 -3.24 6.78 13.18
CA ASN A 56 -3.22 5.61 14.07
C ASN A 56 -2.77 4.35 13.33
N GLY A 57 -1.73 4.48 12.52
CA GLY A 57 -1.18 3.42 11.69
C GLY A 57 -1.79 3.29 10.30
N ASN A 58 -2.87 4.00 9.99
CA ASN A 58 -3.52 3.94 8.69
C ASN A 58 -3.01 5.08 7.81
N VAL A 59 -2.31 4.74 6.74
CA VAL A 59 -1.64 5.71 5.87
C VAL A 59 -1.87 5.40 4.40
N CYS A 60 -1.77 6.44 3.57
CA CYS A 60 -1.70 6.37 2.13
C CYS A 60 -0.37 6.94 1.67
N PHE A 61 0.18 6.39 0.60
CA PHE A 61 1.34 6.95 -0.08
C PHE A 61 0.89 7.67 -1.34
N ALA A 62 1.28 8.94 -1.50
CA ALA A 62 0.96 9.72 -2.69
C ALA A 62 2.07 9.59 -3.73
N LEU A 63 1.72 9.15 -4.93
CA LEU A 63 2.64 9.08 -6.06
C LEU A 63 2.81 10.47 -6.68
N ASP A 64 4.05 10.90 -6.82
CA ASP A 64 4.39 12.23 -7.33
C ASP A 64 5.12 12.22 -8.68
N GLY A 65 5.26 11.03 -9.29
CA GLY A 65 6.00 10.88 -10.54
C GLY A 65 7.51 10.87 -10.36
N ASP A 66 8.01 10.80 -9.13
CA ASP A 66 9.43 10.85 -8.82
C ASP A 66 10.04 9.45 -8.66
N GLY A 67 9.95 8.65 -9.71
CA GLY A 67 10.63 7.37 -9.82
C GLY A 67 9.89 6.16 -9.22
N LEU A 68 8.78 6.35 -8.54
CA LEU A 68 7.95 5.25 -8.03
C LEU A 68 6.69 5.08 -8.88
N VAL A 69 6.40 3.83 -9.21
CA VAL A 69 5.24 3.43 -10.01
C VAL A 69 4.46 2.38 -9.22
N ALA A 70 3.14 2.44 -9.29
CA ALA A 70 2.28 1.44 -8.69
C ALA A 70 1.53 0.67 -9.77
N LEU A 71 1.38 -0.64 -9.56
CA LEU A 71 0.49 -1.50 -10.33
C LEU A 71 -0.70 -1.85 -9.45
N ASP A 72 -1.89 -1.76 -10.02
CA ASP A 72 -3.14 -2.09 -9.32
C ASP A 72 -3.77 -3.29 -10.04
N LEU A 73 -3.88 -4.41 -9.32
CA LEU A 73 -4.42 -5.66 -9.85
C LEU A 73 -5.75 -5.94 -9.15
N ASP A 74 -6.84 -5.59 -9.81
CA ASP A 74 -8.17 -5.77 -9.28
C ASP A 74 -8.68 -7.20 -9.44
N ASP A 75 -9.49 -7.63 -8.47
CA ASP A 75 -10.22 -8.92 -8.50
C ASP A 75 -9.33 -10.13 -8.84
N CYS A 76 -8.10 -10.14 -8.33
CA CYS A 76 -7.15 -11.21 -8.59
C CYS A 76 -7.05 -12.24 -7.46
N ILE A 77 -7.76 -12.04 -6.36
CA ILE A 77 -7.82 -12.97 -5.22
C ILE A 77 -9.26 -13.44 -5.06
N ASP A 78 -9.48 -14.76 -5.14
CA ASP A 78 -10.82 -15.34 -5.01
C ASP A 78 -11.28 -15.45 -3.55
N GLY A 79 -12.51 -15.92 -3.34
CA GLY A 79 -13.08 -16.07 -2.00
C GLY A 79 -12.35 -17.07 -1.10
N GLY A 80 -11.55 -17.95 -1.66
CA GLY A 80 -10.69 -18.89 -0.95
C GLY A 80 -9.28 -18.35 -0.69
N GLY A 81 -9.00 -17.11 -1.08
CA GLY A 81 -7.68 -16.50 -0.95
C GLY A 81 -6.69 -16.91 -2.03
N LYS A 82 -7.14 -17.54 -3.11
CA LYS A 82 -6.27 -18.01 -4.17
C LYS A 82 -6.01 -16.90 -5.19
N LEU A 83 -4.74 -16.73 -5.52
CA LEU A 83 -4.31 -15.73 -6.49
C LEU A 83 -4.54 -16.21 -7.93
N HIS A 84 -5.11 -15.34 -8.76
CA HIS A 84 -5.28 -15.61 -10.18
C HIS A 84 -3.92 -15.85 -10.86
N PRO A 85 -3.81 -16.86 -11.76
CA PRO A 85 -2.52 -17.20 -12.40
C PRO A 85 -1.86 -16.02 -13.14
N ASN A 86 -2.64 -15.15 -13.77
CA ASN A 86 -2.10 -13.99 -14.47
C ASN A 86 -1.47 -12.96 -13.50
N ALA A 87 -2.09 -12.77 -12.34
CA ALA A 87 -1.52 -11.91 -11.31
C ALA A 87 -0.20 -12.48 -10.79
N ARG A 88 -0.13 -13.78 -10.57
CA ARG A 88 1.10 -14.45 -10.17
C ARG A 88 2.22 -14.25 -11.19
N LYS A 89 1.91 -14.33 -12.47
CA LYS A 89 2.90 -14.06 -13.53
C LYS A 89 3.44 -12.64 -13.45
N ILE A 90 2.57 -11.66 -13.27
CA ILE A 90 2.99 -10.25 -13.14
C ILE A 90 3.92 -10.07 -11.95
N ILE A 91 3.57 -10.63 -10.81
CA ILE A 91 4.38 -10.55 -9.59
C ILE A 91 5.76 -11.20 -9.79
N ASN A 92 5.79 -12.35 -10.47
CA ASN A 92 7.05 -13.03 -10.73
C ASN A 92 7.95 -12.28 -11.71
N LEU A 93 7.35 -11.55 -12.66
CA LEU A 93 8.09 -10.73 -13.62
C LEU A 93 8.61 -9.41 -12.99
N CYS A 94 7.87 -8.88 -12.03
CA CYS A 94 8.19 -7.62 -11.38
C CYS A 94 8.22 -7.82 -9.86
N PRO A 95 9.20 -8.55 -9.31
CA PRO A 95 9.28 -8.77 -7.88
C PRO A 95 9.54 -7.44 -7.16
N SER A 96 8.57 -7.02 -6.37
CA SER A 96 8.59 -5.73 -5.68
C SER A 96 7.72 -5.80 -4.44
N TYR A 97 7.74 -4.74 -3.64
CA TYR A 97 6.83 -4.59 -2.53
C TYR A 97 5.37 -4.67 -3.02
N THR A 98 4.58 -5.51 -2.37
CA THR A 98 3.20 -5.77 -2.77
C THR A 98 2.31 -5.84 -1.53
N GLU A 99 1.13 -5.25 -1.62
CA GLU A 99 0.12 -5.27 -0.58
C GLU A 99 -1.18 -5.89 -1.09
N ILE A 100 -1.92 -6.53 -0.18
CA ILE A 100 -3.31 -6.89 -0.44
C ILE A 100 -4.15 -5.63 -0.26
N SER A 101 -5.05 -5.37 -1.21
CA SER A 101 -5.95 -4.22 -1.15
C SER A 101 -6.89 -4.29 0.06
N LEU A 102 -7.46 -3.16 0.45
CA LEU A 102 -8.39 -3.11 1.59
C LEU A 102 -9.61 -3.99 1.39
N SER A 103 -10.05 -4.23 0.15
CA SER A 103 -11.14 -5.14 -0.16
C SER A 103 -10.78 -6.61 0.10
N GLY A 104 -9.50 -6.94 0.12
CA GLY A 104 -9.00 -8.31 0.21
C GLY A 104 -9.01 -9.08 -1.10
N HIS A 105 -9.43 -8.45 -2.21
CA HIS A 105 -9.61 -9.12 -3.51
C HIS A 105 -8.60 -8.69 -4.57
N GLY A 106 -7.76 -7.71 -4.29
CA GLY A 106 -6.77 -7.18 -5.22
C GLY A 106 -5.40 -7.03 -4.59
N LEU A 107 -4.43 -6.66 -5.43
CA LEU A 107 -3.05 -6.37 -5.05
C LEU A 107 -2.61 -4.99 -5.54
N HIS A 108 -1.74 -4.35 -4.81
CA HIS A 108 -1.03 -3.17 -5.27
C HIS A 108 0.35 -3.01 -4.61
#